data_445576d4c7719be8e5cee217c7871523
#
_entry.id   445576d4c7719be8e5cee217c7871523
#
_cell.length_a   1.000
_cell.length_b   1.000
_cell.length_c   1.000
_cell.angle_alpha   90.00
_cell.angle_beta   90.00
_cell.angle_gamma   90.00
#
_symmetry.space_group_name_H-M   'P 1'
#
loop_
_entity.id
_entity.type
_entity.pdbx_description
1 polymer ?
#
loop_
_entity_poly.entity_id
_entity_poly.type
_entity_poly.pdbx_seq_one_letter_code
_entity_poly.pdbx_strand_id
1 'polypeptide(L)'
;MNILFAGRLVGFKDPVTFVKAARLLSQNMIESAHQFVIAGDGELLEECRKLAFGYKNISILGWVKPEKVDDLMIQADIFCQLSPYENLWASTLISAMKHRKAIICTNVGYTDTYLTHKYHAFLIPPNNHVALADAIDVLANDSEMRRMLGENAYAFIQENLSVEKIADQIRQLILQSLQARQGSGVDRRV
;
A
#
# COMPACT_ATOMS: atom_id res chain seq x y z
N MET A 1 -13.14 9.00 -10.02
CA MET A 1 -11.78 8.62 -9.59
C MET A 1 -11.67 7.13 -9.46
N ASN A 2 -10.47 6.56 -9.72
CA ASN A 2 -10.19 5.13 -9.61
C ASN A 2 -9.47 4.83 -8.30
N ILE A 3 -10.09 4.08 -7.41
CA ILE A 3 -9.53 3.65 -6.14
C ILE A 3 -9.20 2.16 -6.23
N LEU A 4 -7.95 1.80 -6.01
CA LEU A 4 -7.44 0.45 -6.20
C LEU A 4 -7.04 -0.22 -4.88
N PHE A 5 -7.49 -1.46 -4.71
CA PHE A 5 -6.90 -2.45 -3.82
C PHE A 5 -6.33 -3.58 -4.68
N ALA A 6 -5.07 -3.94 -4.48
CA ALA A 6 -4.43 -5.04 -5.18
C ALA A 6 -3.64 -5.92 -4.22
N GLY A 7 -3.96 -7.20 -4.15
CA GLY A 7 -3.30 -8.14 -3.27
C GLY A 7 -4.14 -9.40 -3.01
N ARG A 8 -3.59 -10.33 -2.21
CA ARG A 8 -4.33 -11.53 -1.81
C ARG A 8 -5.58 -11.15 -0.99
N LEU A 9 -6.71 -11.77 -1.28
CA LEU A 9 -7.97 -11.53 -0.56
C LEU A 9 -8.05 -12.45 0.67
N VAL A 10 -7.24 -12.13 1.66
CA VAL A 10 -7.09 -12.87 2.93
C VAL A 10 -7.12 -11.91 4.12
N GLY A 11 -7.41 -12.42 5.32
CA GLY A 11 -7.63 -11.60 6.51
C GLY A 11 -6.50 -10.60 6.81
N PHE A 12 -5.24 -10.98 6.62
CA PHE A 12 -4.11 -10.09 6.88
C PHE A 12 -3.85 -9.01 5.79
N LYS A 13 -4.66 -8.97 4.73
CA LYS A 13 -4.67 -7.89 3.73
C LYS A 13 -5.92 -7.01 3.81
N ASP A 14 -6.93 -7.49 4.52
CA ASP A 14 -8.18 -6.79 4.85
C ASP A 14 -8.94 -6.20 3.64
N PRO A 15 -9.25 -7.01 2.62
CA PRO A 15 -10.06 -6.53 1.49
C PRO A 15 -11.49 -6.17 1.91
N VAL A 16 -11.98 -6.74 3.01
CA VAL A 16 -13.35 -6.52 3.52
C VAL A 16 -13.52 -5.06 3.98
N THR A 17 -12.53 -4.49 4.67
CA THR A 17 -12.55 -3.06 5.04
C THR A 17 -12.61 -2.17 3.79
N PHE A 18 -11.90 -2.52 2.70
CA PHE A 18 -12.00 -1.79 1.45
C PHE A 18 -13.40 -1.81 0.86
N VAL A 19 -14.03 -2.99 0.75
CA VAL A 19 -15.41 -3.12 0.22
C VAL A 19 -16.42 -2.37 1.07
N LYS A 20 -16.30 -2.43 2.40
CA LYS A 20 -17.19 -1.71 3.32
C LYS A 20 -17.07 -0.19 3.15
N ALA A 21 -15.85 0.35 3.00
CA ALA A 21 -15.64 1.77 2.73
C ALA A 21 -16.21 2.18 1.36
N ALA A 22 -15.97 1.37 0.32
CA ALA A 22 -16.53 1.59 -1.01
C ALA A 22 -18.06 1.65 -0.99
N ARG A 23 -18.71 0.75 -0.26
CA ARG A 23 -20.18 0.75 -0.07
C ARG A 23 -20.65 2.02 0.63
N LEU A 24 -19.98 2.43 1.71
CA LEU A 24 -20.34 3.63 2.47
C LEU A 24 -20.33 4.86 1.56
N LEU A 25 -19.30 5.03 0.75
CA LEU A 25 -19.18 6.13 -0.20
C LEU A 25 -20.17 6.02 -1.36
N SER A 26 -20.60 4.81 -1.73
CA SER A 26 -21.56 4.59 -2.80
C SER A 26 -23.02 4.80 -2.39
N GLN A 27 -23.34 4.70 -1.10
CA GLN A 27 -24.71 4.90 -0.58
C GLN A 27 -25.17 6.36 -0.62
N ASN A 28 -24.23 7.29 -0.54
CA ASN A 28 -24.51 8.72 -0.42
C ASN A 28 -24.63 9.45 -1.77
N MET A 29 -24.44 8.75 -2.90
CA MET A 29 -24.46 9.36 -4.23
C MET A 29 -25.31 8.54 -5.20
N ILE A 30 -26.26 9.20 -5.88
CA ILE A 30 -27.11 8.60 -6.93
C ILE A 30 -26.25 8.14 -8.13
N GLU A 31 -25.12 8.82 -8.38
CA GLU A 31 -24.05 8.38 -9.27
C GLU A 31 -22.72 8.60 -8.54
N SER A 32 -22.15 7.54 -7.99
CA SER A 32 -20.82 7.63 -7.38
C SER A 32 -19.78 7.98 -8.46
N ALA A 33 -19.15 9.14 -8.33
CA ALA A 33 -18.03 9.57 -9.19
C ALA A 33 -16.78 8.69 -9.03
N HIS A 34 -16.82 7.70 -8.12
CA HIS A 34 -15.71 6.84 -7.77
C HIS A 34 -15.91 5.43 -8.30
N GLN A 35 -14.85 4.87 -8.89
CA GLN A 35 -14.75 3.46 -9.26
C GLN A 35 -13.81 2.76 -8.30
N PHE A 36 -14.28 1.71 -7.66
CA PHE A 36 -13.52 0.90 -6.74
C PHE A 36 -13.13 -0.42 -7.42
N VAL A 37 -11.84 -0.68 -7.51
CA VAL A 37 -11.31 -1.86 -8.18
C VAL A 37 -10.55 -2.72 -7.17
N ILE A 38 -10.90 -3.99 -7.12
CA ILE A 38 -10.24 -5.00 -6.29
C ILE A 38 -9.64 -6.04 -7.21
N ALA A 39 -8.31 -6.14 -7.21
CA ALA A 39 -7.55 -7.11 -7.99
C ALA A 39 -6.85 -8.09 -7.04
N GLY A 40 -7.26 -9.36 -7.11
CA GLY A 40 -6.68 -10.42 -6.30
C GLY A 40 -7.63 -11.58 -6.05
N ASP A 41 -7.09 -12.63 -5.46
CA ASP A 41 -7.80 -13.86 -5.13
C ASP A 41 -7.45 -14.31 -3.70
N GLY A 42 -8.28 -15.13 -3.11
CA GLY A 42 -8.09 -15.70 -1.77
C GLY A 42 -9.40 -16.09 -1.10
N GLU A 43 -9.30 -16.56 0.12
CA GLU A 43 -10.42 -17.09 0.92
C GLU A 43 -11.57 -16.10 1.12
N LEU A 44 -11.31 -14.78 1.06
CA LEU A 44 -12.31 -13.73 1.23
C LEU A 44 -12.92 -13.24 -0.10
N LEU A 45 -12.58 -13.84 -1.25
CA LEU A 45 -13.10 -13.43 -2.56
C LEU A 45 -14.64 -13.45 -2.59
N GLU A 46 -15.25 -14.54 -2.17
CA GLU A 46 -16.71 -14.68 -2.19
C GLU A 46 -17.40 -13.77 -1.16
N GLU A 47 -16.78 -13.51 -0.02
CA GLU A 47 -17.28 -12.52 0.94
C GLU A 47 -17.27 -11.11 0.32
N CYS A 48 -16.16 -10.73 -0.30
CA CYS A 48 -16.05 -9.46 -1.01
C CYS A 48 -17.12 -9.32 -2.10
N ARG A 49 -17.34 -10.36 -2.91
CA ARG A 49 -18.37 -10.38 -3.95
C ARG A 49 -19.77 -10.20 -3.39
N LYS A 50 -20.11 -10.91 -2.32
CA LYS A 50 -21.41 -10.76 -1.63
C LYS A 50 -21.59 -9.34 -1.10
N LEU A 51 -20.56 -8.76 -0.49
CA LEU A 51 -20.63 -7.39 0.02
C LEU A 51 -20.74 -6.35 -1.10
N ALA A 52 -20.11 -6.57 -2.25
CA ALA A 52 -20.15 -5.66 -3.40
C ALA A 52 -21.43 -5.82 -4.25
N PHE A 53 -22.22 -6.85 -4.00
CA PHE A 53 -23.41 -7.13 -4.80
C PHE A 53 -24.40 -5.94 -4.82
N GLY A 54 -24.83 -5.56 -6.01
CA GLY A 54 -25.74 -4.42 -6.22
C GLY A 54 -25.02 -3.06 -6.42
N TYR A 55 -23.72 -2.95 -6.17
CA TYR A 55 -22.95 -1.72 -6.38
C TYR A 55 -22.20 -1.77 -7.71
N LYS A 56 -22.71 -1.04 -8.73
CA LYS A 56 -22.15 -1.04 -10.09
C LYS A 56 -20.73 -0.45 -10.19
N ASN A 57 -20.37 0.38 -9.24
CA ASN A 57 -19.06 1.05 -9.17
C ASN A 57 -18.02 0.30 -8.33
N ILE A 58 -18.31 -0.93 -7.85
CA ILE A 58 -17.38 -1.80 -7.14
C ILE A 58 -17.11 -3.03 -8.02
N SER A 59 -15.90 -3.14 -8.54
CA SER A 59 -15.47 -4.21 -9.43
C SER A 59 -14.48 -5.14 -8.72
N ILE A 60 -14.81 -6.42 -8.62
CA ILE A 60 -13.94 -7.45 -8.06
C ILE A 60 -13.47 -8.37 -9.18
N LEU A 61 -12.21 -8.22 -9.57
CA LEU A 61 -11.65 -8.85 -10.76
C LEU A 61 -11.23 -10.31 -10.52
N GLY A 62 -11.05 -10.71 -9.26
CA GLY A 62 -10.41 -11.99 -8.94
C GLY A 62 -8.91 -11.92 -9.26
N TRP A 63 -8.31 -13.10 -9.47
CA TRP A 63 -6.90 -13.16 -9.86
C TRP A 63 -6.65 -12.50 -11.21
N VAL A 64 -5.62 -11.68 -11.26
CA VAL A 64 -5.15 -11.03 -12.50
C VAL A 64 -3.64 -11.24 -12.65
N LYS A 65 -3.16 -11.24 -13.89
CA LYS A 65 -1.72 -11.34 -14.17
C LYS A 65 -0.97 -10.12 -13.59
N PRO A 66 0.32 -10.27 -13.21
CA PRO A 66 1.13 -9.18 -12.67
C PRO A 66 1.15 -7.93 -13.55
N GLU A 67 1.24 -8.10 -14.88
CA GLU A 67 1.25 -7.00 -15.84
C GLU A 67 -0.06 -6.19 -15.78
N LYS A 68 -1.19 -6.89 -15.54
CA LYS A 68 -2.49 -6.23 -15.38
C LYS A 68 -2.60 -5.46 -14.06
N VAL A 69 -1.90 -5.89 -12.99
CA VAL A 69 -1.81 -5.12 -11.75
C VAL A 69 -1.09 -3.79 -11.99
N ASP A 70 -0.04 -3.78 -12.78
CA ASP A 70 0.69 -2.57 -13.17
C ASP A 70 -0.20 -1.61 -13.99
N ASP A 71 -0.95 -2.13 -14.97
CA ASP A 71 -1.93 -1.32 -15.73
C ASP A 71 -2.98 -0.69 -14.82
N LEU A 72 -3.51 -1.46 -13.85
CA LEU A 72 -4.47 -0.97 -12.87
C LEU A 72 -3.84 0.09 -11.96
N MET A 73 -2.59 -0.10 -11.56
CA MET A 73 -1.85 0.87 -10.77
C MET A 73 -1.63 2.18 -11.54
N ILE A 74 -1.29 2.11 -12.83
CA ILE A 74 -1.16 3.30 -13.68
C ILE A 74 -2.48 4.08 -13.76
N GLN A 75 -3.61 3.38 -13.85
CA GLN A 75 -4.95 4.00 -13.97
C GLN A 75 -5.54 4.47 -12.63
N ALA A 76 -5.00 4.00 -11.50
CA ALA A 76 -5.49 4.39 -10.19
C ALA A 76 -5.13 5.85 -9.86
N ASP A 77 -6.02 6.52 -9.16
CA ASP A 77 -5.77 7.82 -8.51
C ASP A 77 -5.32 7.63 -7.06
N ILE A 78 -5.89 6.63 -6.39
CA ILE A 78 -5.61 6.27 -5.00
C ILE A 78 -5.35 4.77 -4.92
N PHE A 79 -4.31 4.36 -4.23
CA PHE A 79 -4.02 2.98 -3.88
C PHE A 79 -4.20 2.76 -2.38
N CYS A 80 -4.87 1.66 -1.98
CA CYS A 80 -5.13 1.32 -0.60
C CYS A 80 -4.35 0.07 -0.17
N GLN A 81 -3.53 0.19 0.88
CA GLN A 81 -2.78 -0.88 1.53
C GLN A 81 -3.28 -1.04 2.97
N LEU A 82 -4.11 -2.06 3.24
CA LEU A 82 -4.94 -2.13 4.43
C LEU A 82 -4.58 -3.25 5.42
N SER A 83 -3.36 -3.81 5.32
CA SER A 83 -2.95 -4.86 6.25
C SER A 83 -3.13 -4.43 7.71
N PRO A 84 -3.79 -5.24 8.58
CA PRO A 84 -3.96 -4.90 9.98
C PRO A 84 -2.73 -5.20 10.86
N TYR A 85 -1.65 -5.77 10.30
CA TYR A 85 -0.47 -6.15 11.07
C TYR A 85 0.81 -5.49 10.59
N GLU A 86 1.04 -5.47 9.27
CA GLU A 86 2.26 -4.93 8.68
C GLU A 86 2.05 -4.54 7.22
N ASN A 87 2.58 -3.39 6.83
CA ASN A 87 2.50 -2.89 5.46
C ASN A 87 3.86 -2.81 4.75
N LEU A 88 4.96 -2.94 5.50
CA LEU A 88 6.28 -2.69 4.97
C LEU A 88 6.61 -3.62 3.80
N TRP A 89 7.13 -3.00 2.74
CA TRP A 89 7.72 -3.65 1.57
C TRP A 89 6.78 -4.58 0.79
N ALA A 90 5.46 -4.44 0.94
CA ALA A 90 4.54 -5.09 0.03
C ALA A 90 4.85 -4.62 -1.41
N SER A 91 5.03 -5.55 -2.34
CA SER A 91 5.36 -5.24 -3.74
C SER A 91 4.38 -4.27 -4.39
N THR A 92 3.11 -4.37 -4.04
CA THR A 92 2.06 -3.46 -4.50
C THR A 92 2.18 -2.06 -3.91
N LEU A 93 2.64 -1.91 -2.66
CA LEU A 93 2.93 -0.60 -2.06
C LEU A 93 4.10 0.07 -2.78
N ILE A 94 5.19 -0.69 -3.03
CA ILE A 94 6.34 -0.19 -3.79
C ILE A 94 5.93 0.19 -5.21
N SER A 95 5.07 -0.60 -5.86
CA SER A 95 4.53 -0.28 -7.19
C SER A 95 3.74 1.03 -7.15
N ALA A 96 2.86 1.22 -6.16
CA ALA A 96 2.11 2.47 -6.00
C ALA A 96 3.03 3.70 -5.84
N MET A 97 4.09 3.58 -5.03
CA MET A 97 5.09 4.63 -4.86
C MET A 97 5.84 4.92 -6.17
N LYS A 98 6.25 3.88 -6.93
CA LYS A 98 6.90 4.04 -8.24
C LYS A 98 6.02 4.77 -9.24
N HIS A 99 4.71 4.53 -9.21
CA HIS A 99 3.74 5.18 -10.09
C HIS A 99 3.19 6.50 -9.51
N ARG A 100 3.79 7.05 -8.45
CA ARG A 100 3.42 8.32 -7.79
C ARG A 100 1.94 8.38 -7.44
N LYS A 101 1.38 7.27 -6.92
CA LYS A 101 -0.02 7.24 -6.52
C LYS A 101 -0.20 7.81 -5.12
N ALA A 102 -1.33 8.49 -4.89
CA ALA A 102 -1.74 8.79 -3.53
C ALA A 102 -2.02 7.47 -2.80
N ILE A 103 -1.42 7.28 -1.64
CA ILE A 103 -1.49 6.04 -0.89
C ILE A 103 -2.28 6.27 0.39
N ILE A 104 -3.28 5.43 0.64
CA ILE A 104 -3.89 5.27 1.95
C ILE A 104 -3.37 3.96 2.54
N CYS A 105 -2.83 4.02 3.75
CA CYS A 105 -2.16 2.90 4.37
C CYS A 105 -2.55 2.79 5.85
N THR A 106 -2.71 1.59 6.37
CA THR A 106 -2.94 1.40 7.81
C THR A 106 -1.68 1.71 8.60
N ASN A 107 -1.85 2.42 9.73
CA ASN A 107 -0.77 2.70 10.68
C ASN A 107 -0.59 1.52 11.63
N VAL A 108 0.27 0.59 11.27
CA VAL A 108 0.53 -0.66 12.01
C VAL A 108 2.02 -1.00 12.02
N GLY A 109 2.45 -1.72 13.04
CA GLY A 109 3.86 -2.11 13.20
C GLY A 109 4.76 -0.88 13.19
N TYR A 110 5.70 -0.83 12.27
CA TYR A 110 6.65 0.29 12.11
C TYR A 110 6.28 1.24 10.95
N THR A 111 5.01 1.24 10.50
CA THR A 111 4.60 2.04 9.34
C THR A 111 4.93 3.52 9.51
N ASP A 112 4.67 4.11 10.67
CA ASP A 112 4.91 5.53 10.98
C ASP A 112 6.40 5.89 11.19
N THR A 113 7.28 4.91 11.30
CA THR A 113 8.74 5.16 11.32
C THR A 113 9.31 5.37 9.92
N TYR A 114 8.61 4.93 8.88
CA TYR A 114 9.03 5.04 7.48
C TYR A 114 8.13 5.97 6.67
N LEU A 115 6.82 5.94 6.92
CA LEU A 115 5.84 6.74 6.18
C LEU A 115 5.22 7.79 7.09
N THR A 116 5.48 9.05 6.82
CA THR A 116 4.89 10.17 7.56
C THR A 116 3.46 10.43 7.06
N HIS A 117 2.51 10.51 8.00
CA HIS A 117 1.10 10.83 7.73
C HIS A 117 0.96 12.17 7.01
N LYS A 118 0.15 12.20 5.95
CA LYS A 118 -0.11 13.36 5.08
C LYS A 118 1.15 13.96 4.41
N TYR A 119 2.24 13.19 4.39
CA TYR A 119 3.44 13.55 3.65
C TYR A 119 3.84 12.47 2.65
N HIS A 120 3.99 11.19 3.06
CA HIS A 120 4.26 10.06 2.18
C HIS A 120 3.00 9.24 1.86
N ALA A 121 2.07 9.15 2.82
CA ALA A 121 0.80 8.43 2.71
C ALA A 121 -0.24 9.02 3.65
N PHE A 122 -1.51 8.73 3.41
CA PHE A 122 -2.58 9.00 4.36
C PHE A 122 -2.70 7.79 5.30
N LEU A 123 -2.22 7.92 6.54
CA LEU A 123 -2.24 6.82 7.50
C LEU A 123 -3.58 6.78 8.24
N ILE A 124 -4.17 5.59 8.35
CA ILE A 124 -5.45 5.33 9.03
C ILE A 124 -5.32 4.19 10.05
N PRO A 125 -6.21 4.10 11.04
CA PRO A 125 -6.28 2.92 11.93
C PRO A 125 -6.64 1.65 11.14
N PRO A 126 -6.11 0.47 11.52
CA PRO A 126 -6.48 -0.80 10.90
C PRO A 126 -7.94 -1.17 11.18
N ASN A 127 -8.53 -2.04 10.33
CA ASN A 127 -9.90 -2.54 10.44
C ASN A 127 -10.97 -1.43 10.53
N ASN A 128 -10.71 -0.24 10.00
CA ASN A 128 -11.59 0.92 10.12
C ASN A 128 -12.04 1.42 8.74
N HIS A 129 -13.18 0.90 8.26
CA HIS A 129 -13.72 1.28 6.96
C HIS A 129 -14.30 2.72 6.93
N VAL A 130 -14.67 3.28 8.08
CA VAL A 130 -15.12 4.68 8.17
C VAL A 130 -13.92 5.60 7.96
N ALA A 131 -12.83 5.38 8.69
CA ALA A 131 -11.59 6.16 8.50
C ALA A 131 -11.03 6.03 7.07
N LEU A 132 -11.20 4.86 6.43
CA LEU A 132 -10.84 4.68 5.03
C LEU A 132 -11.73 5.51 4.11
N ALA A 133 -13.04 5.52 4.33
CA ALA A 133 -13.98 6.32 3.55
C ALA A 133 -13.69 7.82 3.68
N ASP A 134 -13.46 8.30 4.90
CA ASP A 134 -13.10 9.70 5.18
C ASP A 134 -11.78 10.09 4.48
N ALA A 135 -10.77 9.20 4.53
CA ALA A 135 -9.49 9.44 3.85
C ALA A 135 -9.64 9.50 2.32
N ILE A 136 -10.47 8.62 1.75
CA ILE A 136 -10.79 8.65 0.32
C ILE A 136 -11.50 9.95 -0.03
N ASP A 137 -12.49 10.39 0.75
CA ASP A 137 -13.22 11.62 0.50
C ASP A 137 -12.31 12.86 0.57
N VAL A 138 -11.45 12.95 1.58
CA VAL A 138 -10.44 14.02 1.68
C VAL A 138 -9.56 14.04 0.44
N LEU A 139 -9.00 12.90 0.05
CA LEU A 139 -8.14 12.83 -1.12
C LEU A 139 -8.90 13.03 -2.43
N ALA A 140 -10.19 12.67 -2.51
CA ALA A 140 -11.01 12.91 -3.68
C ALA A 140 -11.19 14.42 -3.95
N ASN A 141 -11.31 15.19 -2.90
CA ASN A 141 -11.55 16.64 -2.98
C ASN A 141 -10.26 17.48 -3.02
N ASP A 142 -9.09 16.88 -2.80
CA ASP A 142 -7.80 17.59 -2.78
C ASP A 142 -6.80 16.96 -3.76
N SER A 143 -6.81 17.44 -5.00
CA SER A 143 -5.90 16.97 -6.06
C SER A 143 -4.44 17.31 -5.79
N GLU A 144 -4.17 18.42 -5.10
CA GLU A 144 -2.81 18.85 -4.77
C GLU A 144 -2.22 17.94 -3.69
N MET A 145 -3.00 17.59 -2.66
CA MET A 145 -2.57 16.61 -1.67
C MET A 145 -2.29 15.24 -2.31
N ARG A 146 -3.15 14.76 -3.25
CA ARG A 146 -2.87 13.51 -3.97
C ARG A 146 -1.53 13.56 -4.70
N ARG A 147 -1.28 14.65 -5.43
CA ARG A 147 -0.02 14.83 -6.17
C ARG A 147 1.17 14.87 -5.22
N MET A 148 1.09 15.65 -4.16
CA MET A 148 2.15 15.78 -3.15
C MET A 148 2.49 14.43 -2.48
N LEU A 149 1.48 13.68 -2.05
CA LEU A 149 1.69 12.36 -1.45
C LEU A 149 2.40 11.40 -2.43
N GLY A 150 1.98 11.38 -3.68
CA GLY A 150 2.59 10.53 -4.71
C GLY A 150 4.04 10.88 -5.00
N GLU A 151 4.37 12.17 -5.13
CA GLU A 151 5.74 12.64 -5.36
C GLU A 151 6.65 12.35 -4.15
N ASN A 152 6.18 12.61 -2.94
CA ASN A 152 6.97 12.34 -1.73
C ASN A 152 7.20 10.84 -1.53
N ALA A 153 6.19 10.01 -1.78
CA ALA A 153 6.33 8.55 -1.72
C ALA A 153 7.33 8.03 -2.77
N TYR A 154 7.31 8.61 -3.97
CA TYR A 154 8.29 8.29 -5.01
C TYR A 154 9.71 8.71 -4.62
N ALA A 155 9.89 9.93 -4.12
CA ALA A 155 11.20 10.41 -3.64
C ALA A 155 11.74 9.50 -2.54
N PHE A 156 10.88 9.09 -1.59
CA PHE A 156 11.26 8.18 -0.51
C PHE A 156 11.86 6.87 -1.03
N ILE A 157 11.24 6.21 -2.04
CA ILE A 157 11.80 4.96 -2.57
C ILE A 157 13.09 5.17 -3.35
N GLN A 158 13.23 6.29 -4.07
CA GLN A 158 14.47 6.61 -4.78
C GLN A 158 15.64 6.81 -3.78
N GLU A 159 15.36 7.50 -2.68
CA GLU A 159 16.36 7.78 -1.66
C GLU A 159 16.70 6.58 -0.78
N ASN A 160 15.74 5.67 -0.53
CA ASN A 160 15.92 4.63 0.47
C ASN A 160 15.97 3.20 -0.10
N LEU A 161 15.44 2.95 -1.30
CA LEU A 161 15.29 1.63 -1.88
C LEU A 161 15.93 1.49 -3.27
N SER A 162 16.78 2.41 -3.70
CA SER A 162 17.53 2.21 -4.95
C SER A 162 18.45 0.99 -4.82
N VAL A 163 18.62 0.27 -5.93
CA VAL A 163 19.49 -0.92 -5.98
C VAL A 163 20.92 -0.58 -5.55
N GLU A 164 21.42 0.58 -5.99
CA GLU A 164 22.75 1.09 -5.68
C GLU A 164 22.92 1.29 -4.16
N LYS A 165 21.96 1.95 -3.53
CA LYS A 165 21.99 2.23 -2.08
C LYS A 165 21.92 0.95 -1.25
N ILE A 166 21.04 0.03 -1.61
CA ILE A 166 20.94 -1.28 -0.94
C ILE A 166 22.24 -2.07 -1.11
N ALA A 167 22.81 -2.10 -2.32
CA ALA A 167 24.07 -2.77 -2.59
C ALA A 167 25.23 -2.18 -1.77
N ASP A 168 25.29 -0.84 -1.64
CA ASP A 168 26.32 -0.18 -0.84
C ASP A 168 26.13 -0.44 0.66
N GLN A 169 24.92 -0.45 1.17
CA GLN A 169 24.63 -0.82 2.56
C GLN A 169 25.06 -2.25 2.86
N ILE A 170 24.72 -3.20 1.99
CA ILE A 170 25.15 -4.60 2.13
C ILE A 170 26.68 -4.70 2.10
N ARG A 171 27.35 -4.02 1.17
CA ARG A 171 28.81 -3.98 1.08
C ARG A 171 29.45 -3.47 2.37
N GLN A 172 28.91 -2.36 2.93
CA GLN A 172 29.41 -1.80 4.18
C GLN A 172 29.23 -2.76 5.36
N LEU A 173 28.08 -3.42 5.48
CA LEU A 173 27.82 -4.42 6.52
C LEU A 173 28.80 -5.61 6.43
N ILE A 174 29.07 -6.09 5.22
CA ILE A 174 30.05 -7.17 5.00
C ILE A 174 31.44 -6.71 5.43
N LEU A 175 31.89 -5.52 5.02
CA LEU A 175 33.21 -5.01 5.38
C LEU A 175 33.35 -4.81 6.91
N GLN A 176 32.34 -4.26 7.58
CA GLN A 176 32.34 -4.13 9.04
C GLN A 176 32.41 -5.49 9.74
N SER A 177 31.67 -6.49 9.24
CA SER A 177 31.70 -7.86 9.79
C SER A 177 33.10 -8.53 9.64
N LEU A 178 33.79 -8.30 8.50
CA LEU A 178 35.12 -8.82 8.27
C LEU A 178 36.16 -8.14 9.17
N GLN A 179 36.07 -6.82 9.35
CA GLN A 179 36.95 -6.06 10.25
C GLN A 179 36.76 -6.48 11.71
N ALA A 180 35.53 -6.68 12.17
CA ALA A 180 35.22 -7.16 13.51
C ALA A 180 35.84 -8.55 13.78
N ARG A 181 35.82 -9.45 12.78
CA ARG A 181 36.46 -10.77 12.89
C ARG A 181 38.00 -10.70 12.94
N GLN A 182 38.59 -9.75 12.24
CA GLN A 182 40.06 -9.57 12.27
C GLN A 182 40.52 -8.93 13.60
N GLY A 183 39.71 -8.00 14.19
CA GLY A 183 39.99 -7.38 15.48
C GLY A 183 39.74 -8.30 16.69
N SER A 184 38.90 -9.34 16.53
CA SER A 184 38.62 -10.35 17.57
C SER A 184 39.53 -11.58 17.48
N GLY A 185 40.66 -11.46 16.81
CA GLY A 185 41.74 -12.47 16.81
C GLY A 185 42.28 -12.69 18.21
N VAL A 186 41.49 -13.35 19.06
CA VAL A 186 41.90 -13.92 20.33
C VAL A 186 42.94 -14.96 20.00
N ASP A 187 44.16 -14.67 20.46
CA ASP A 187 45.29 -15.52 20.62
C ASP A 187 44.87 -16.94 21.07
N ARG A 188 44.77 -17.86 20.11
CA ARG A 188 44.68 -19.28 20.39
C ARG A 188 46.12 -19.84 20.44
N ARG A 189 46.88 -19.40 21.44
CA ARG A 189 48.05 -20.10 21.91
C ARG A 189 47.75 -20.56 23.34
N VAL A 190 47.34 -21.78 23.49
CA VAL A 190 47.78 -22.71 24.53
C VAL A 190 47.61 -24.13 23.97
#